data_4d39d237715c9048e92b6a84a6f3cfca
#
_entry.id   4d39d237715c9048e92b6a84a6f3cfca
#
_cell.length_a   1.000
_cell.length_b   1.000
_cell.length_c   1.000
_cell.angle_alpha   90.00
_cell.angle_beta   90.00
_cell.angle_gamma   90.00
#
_symmetry.space_group_name_H-M   'P 1'
#
loop_
_entity.id
_entity.type
_entity.pdbx_description
1 polymer ?
#
loop_
_entity_poly.entity_id
_entity_poly.type
_entity_poly.pdbx_seq_one_letter_code
_entity_poly.pdbx_strand_id
1 'polypeptide(L)'
;MLRCTLALIVAAAVIPIQSDIPIPLAAMAQTERQFAKAATVVGWRDAFLEYFADDAIAFSPGVVPAKDGLRKQPSTPFSIAELVWEPRTGDVAASGDIGWLTGPSTSINRKAAEPVTRHGCYLSVWRKQPDGRWRVFIDVGANSPEPVAFAPGLTRTTIPNPYQGKDGKGAATASLVEADRNLNTEVGSRGFARAFETRLVAGSRLHRPGSIPQAGQEAVVRWLGLNAASGTAKDVGAEAAVSGDFGYTHGSFEVKEPKPSTGVYLRLWNRDASGTWWLMVDVAQPFKS
;
A
#
# COMPACT_ATOMS: atom_id res chain seq x y z
N MET A 1 -23.92 35.54 52.13
CA MET A 1 -23.84 34.07 51.93
C MET A 1 -23.84 33.77 50.45
N LEU A 2 -22.67 33.55 49.88
CA LEU A 2 -22.49 33.28 48.44
C LEU A 2 -22.45 31.77 48.23
N ARG A 3 -23.44 31.18 47.55
CA ARG A 3 -23.45 29.77 47.18
C ARG A 3 -22.68 29.57 45.90
N CYS A 4 -21.48 28.94 45.97
CA CYS A 4 -20.78 28.44 44.83
C CYS A 4 -21.41 27.11 44.38
N THR A 5 -22.01 27.11 43.20
CA THR A 5 -22.49 25.87 42.52
C THR A 5 -21.31 25.31 41.71
N LEU A 6 -20.77 24.17 42.13
CA LEU A 6 -19.75 23.41 41.41
C LEU A 6 -20.44 22.66 40.26
N ALA A 7 -20.17 23.05 39.02
CA ALA A 7 -20.61 22.30 37.84
C ALA A 7 -19.66 21.14 37.59
N LEU A 8 -20.14 19.92 37.72
CA LEU A 8 -19.41 18.70 37.36
C LEU A 8 -19.42 18.55 35.85
N ILE A 9 -18.29 18.75 35.20
CA ILE A 9 -18.09 18.45 33.77
C ILE A 9 -17.80 16.94 33.68
N VAL A 10 -18.78 16.15 33.27
CA VAL A 10 -18.59 14.74 32.91
C VAL A 10 -17.97 14.72 31.51
N ALA A 11 -16.68 14.48 31.41
CA ALA A 11 -16.04 14.19 30.14
C ALA A 11 -16.49 12.80 29.67
N ALA A 12 -17.34 12.75 28.65
CA ALA A 12 -17.67 11.51 27.97
C ALA A 12 -16.41 10.98 27.28
N ALA A 13 -15.88 9.85 27.76
CA ALA A 13 -14.83 9.13 27.07
C ALA A 13 -15.39 8.64 25.73
N VAL A 14 -14.88 9.19 24.63
CA VAL A 14 -15.12 8.66 23.28
C VAL A 14 -14.41 7.32 23.22
N ILE A 15 -15.15 6.23 23.42
CA ILE A 15 -14.67 4.87 23.14
C ILE A 15 -14.47 4.83 21.61
N PRO A 16 -13.24 4.59 21.09
CA PRO A 16 -13.07 4.42 19.66
C PRO A 16 -13.90 3.21 19.24
N ILE A 17 -14.84 3.40 18.31
CA ILE A 17 -15.57 2.31 17.66
C ILE A 17 -14.48 1.51 16.96
N GLN A 18 -14.15 0.34 17.50
CA GLN A 18 -13.28 -0.62 16.88
C GLN A 18 -14.00 -1.04 15.59
N SER A 19 -13.53 -0.54 14.44
CA SER A 19 -14.11 -0.88 13.15
C SER A 19 -14.08 -2.40 13.02
N ASP A 20 -15.23 -3.01 12.80
CA ASP A 20 -15.35 -4.46 12.60
C ASP A 20 -14.42 -4.88 11.47
N ILE A 21 -13.37 -5.61 11.82
CA ILE A 21 -12.40 -6.13 10.86
C ILE A 21 -13.07 -7.31 10.15
N PRO A 22 -13.30 -7.25 8.83
CA PRO A 22 -13.88 -8.38 8.10
C PRO A 22 -13.06 -9.65 8.25
N ILE A 23 -13.73 -10.81 8.35
CA ILE A 23 -13.07 -12.11 8.49
C ILE A 23 -11.96 -12.33 7.43
N PRO A 24 -12.18 -12.04 6.13
CA PRO A 24 -11.10 -12.20 5.13
C PRO A 24 -9.90 -11.28 5.39
N LEU A 25 -10.11 -10.04 5.85
CA LEU A 25 -9.02 -9.12 6.21
C LEU A 25 -8.24 -9.63 7.43
N ALA A 26 -8.93 -10.12 8.45
CA ALA A 26 -8.28 -10.70 9.63
C ALA A 26 -7.44 -11.93 9.26
N ALA A 27 -7.97 -12.82 8.40
CA ALA A 27 -7.26 -14.02 7.92
C ALA A 27 -6.02 -13.65 7.08
N MET A 28 -6.14 -12.66 6.19
CA MET A 28 -5.04 -12.15 5.40
C MET A 28 -3.94 -11.54 6.29
N ALA A 29 -4.31 -10.70 7.26
CA ALA A 29 -3.37 -10.12 8.22
C ALA A 29 -2.70 -11.17 9.11
N GLN A 30 -3.40 -12.24 9.47
CA GLN A 30 -2.82 -13.36 10.19
C GLN A 30 -1.78 -14.09 9.33
N THR A 31 -2.04 -14.27 8.03
CA THR A 31 -1.07 -14.85 7.09
C THR A 31 0.15 -13.94 6.93
N GLU A 32 -0.04 -12.62 6.87
CA GLU A 32 1.06 -11.63 6.84
C GLU A 32 1.95 -11.75 8.09
N ARG A 33 1.37 -11.91 9.29
CA ARG A 33 2.14 -12.11 10.52
C ARG A 33 2.90 -13.45 10.53
N GLN A 34 2.31 -14.50 9.97
CA GLN A 34 2.99 -15.78 9.79
C GLN A 34 4.18 -15.65 8.84
N PHE A 35 4.02 -14.90 7.74
CA PHE A 35 5.07 -14.58 6.80
C PHE A 35 6.20 -13.78 7.47
N ALA A 36 5.88 -12.72 8.21
CA ALA A 36 6.87 -11.96 8.97
C ALA A 36 7.63 -12.83 9.98
N LYS A 37 6.92 -13.73 10.68
CA LYS A 37 7.53 -14.68 11.60
C LYS A 37 8.43 -15.69 10.87
N ALA A 38 8.01 -16.22 9.73
CA ALA A 38 8.83 -17.14 8.93
C ALA A 38 10.16 -16.47 8.54
N ALA A 39 10.15 -15.19 8.16
CA ALA A 39 11.35 -14.44 7.81
C ALA A 39 12.37 -14.38 8.96
N THR A 40 11.93 -14.41 10.23
CA THR A 40 12.83 -14.48 11.39
C THR A 40 13.45 -15.86 11.61
N VAL A 41 12.88 -16.90 11.02
CA VAL A 41 13.34 -18.30 11.19
C VAL A 41 14.21 -18.73 10.02
N VAL A 42 13.71 -18.58 8.78
CA VAL A 42 14.40 -19.07 7.57
C VAL A 42 15.15 -17.99 6.80
N GLY A 43 15.06 -16.73 7.26
CA GLY A 43 15.56 -15.56 6.54
C GLY A 43 14.53 -15.00 5.55
N TRP A 44 14.66 -13.69 5.27
CA TRP A 44 13.66 -12.97 4.47
C TRP A 44 13.47 -13.57 3.07
N ARG A 45 14.55 -13.91 2.37
CA ARG A 45 14.51 -14.43 0.98
C ARG A 45 13.70 -15.73 0.88
N ASP A 46 13.91 -16.68 1.79
CA ASP A 46 13.26 -17.97 1.75
C ASP A 46 11.79 -17.88 2.18
N ALA A 47 11.49 -17.01 3.16
CA ALA A 47 10.11 -16.69 3.52
C ALA A 47 9.35 -16.03 2.35
N PHE A 48 9.97 -15.11 1.61
CA PHE A 48 9.37 -14.49 0.42
C PHE A 48 9.09 -15.53 -0.67
N LEU A 49 10.01 -16.46 -0.92
CA LEU A 49 9.79 -17.57 -1.87
C LEU A 49 8.62 -18.46 -1.48
N GLU A 50 8.39 -18.68 -0.18
CA GLU A 50 7.30 -19.48 0.34
C GLU A 50 5.94 -18.78 0.23
N TYR A 51 5.86 -17.50 0.63
CA TYR A 51 4.59 -16.79 0.74
C TYR A 51 4.14 -16.08 -0.54
N PHE A 52 5.02 -15.87 -1.50
CA PHE A 52 4.66 -15.27 -2.78
C PHE A 52 3.90 -16.25 -3.67
N ALA A 53 2.95 -15.73 -4.46
CA ALA A 53 2.32 -16.44 -5.54
C ALA A 53 3.36 -16.82 -6.62
N ASP A 54 3.10 -17.86 -7.41
CA ASP A 54 4.05 -18.26 -8.46
C ASP A 54 4.14 -17.23 -9.58
N ASP A 55 3.05 -16.52 -9.84
CA ASP A 55 2.93 -15.42 -10.79
C ASP A 55 3.18 -14.03 -10.17
N ALA A 56 3.70 -13.96 -8.93
CA ALA A 56 4.00 -12.70 -8.26
C ALA A 56 4.96 -11.84 -9.06
N ILE A 57 4.73 -10.52 -9.03
CA ILE A 57 5.57 -9.54 -9.73
C ILE A 57 6.34 -8.65 -8.75
N ALA A 58 7.49 -8.16 -9.19
CA ALA A 58 8.32 -7.17 -8.52
C ALA A 58 8.70 -6.06 -9.49
N PHE A 59 9.16 -4.94 -8.94
CA PHE A 59 9.57 -3.75 -9.69
C PHE A 59 11.09 -3.55 -9.60
N SER A 60 11.86 -4.15 -10.55
CA SER A 60 13.33 -3.94 -10.54
C SER A 60 14.04 -4.46 -11.80
N PRO A 61 14.50 -3.60 -12.73
CA PRO A 61 13.82 -2.43 -13.23
C PRO A 61 12.59 -2.84 -14.04
N GLY A 62 11.49 -2.09 -13.91
CA GLY A 62 10.21 -2.45 -14.55
C GLY A 62 9.53 -3.63 -13.84
N VAL A 63 8.52 -4.20 -14.50
CA VAL A 63 7.76 -5.34 -13.98
C VAL A 63 8.46 -6.65 -14.34
N VAL A 64 8.83 -7.44 -13.33
CA VAL A 64 9.54 -8.72 -13.49
C VAL A 64 8.91 -9.80 -12.61
N PRO A 65 9.07 -11.11 -12.93
CA PRO A 65 8.69 -12.19 -12.03
C PRO A 65 9.45 -12.10 -10.71
N ALA A 66 8.74 -11.97 -9.60
CA ALA A 66 9.35 -11.73 -8.29
C ALA A 66 10.24 -12.90 -7.83
N LYS A 67 9.75 -14.13 -7.99
CA LYS A 67 10.49 -15.35 -7.55
C LYS A 67 11.80 -15.55 -8.29
N ASP A 68 11.90 -15.12 -9.55
CA ASP A 68 13.14 -15.25 -10.32
C ASP A 68 14.25 -14.35 -9.76
N GLY A 69 13.90 -13.14 -9.36
CA GLY A 69 14.81 -12.23 -8.66
C GLY A 69 15.25 -12.78 -7.30
N LEU A 70 14.29 -13.30 -6.52
CA LEU A 70 14.55 -13.89 -5.21
C LEU A 70 15.45 -15.12 -5.28
N ARG A 71 15.25 -16.03 -6.24
CA ARG A 71 16.10 -17.23 -6.42
C ARG A 71 17.57 -16.90 -6.71
N LYS A 72 17.84 -15.75 -7.33
CA LYS A 72 19.20 -15.27 -7.60
C LYS A 72 19.90 -14.67 -6.37
N GLN A 73 19.14 -14.34 -5.31
CA GLN A 73 19.70 -13.83 -4.06
C GLN A 73 20.22 -14.99 -3.21
N PRO A 74 21.34 -14.81 -2.49
CA PRO A 74 21.78 -15.83 -1.53
C PRO A 74 20.78 -15.95 -0.37
N SER A 75 20.56 -17.17 0.11
CA SER A 75 19.91 -17.34 1.41
C SER A 75 20.80 -16.74 2.50
N THR A 76 20.22 -15.89 3.33
CA THR A 76 20.95 -15.17 4.36
C THR A 76 20.20 -15.32 5.69
N PRO A 77 20.86 -15.84 6.75
CA PRO A 77 20.23 -15.98 8.06
C PRO A 77 19.71 -14.65 8.61
N PHE A 78 18.63 -14.71 9.37
CA PHE A 78 18.05 -13.53 10.02
C PHE A 78 19.06 -12.76 10.86
N SER A 79 19.95 -13.45 11.57
CA SER A 79 21.04 -12.83 12.38
C SER A 79 21.99 -11.94 11.58
N ILE A 80 22.03 -12.10 10.25
CA ILE A 80 22.90 -11.32 9.34
C ILE A 80 22.10 -10.26 8.57
N ALA A 81 20.90 -10.61 8.14
CA ALA A 81 20.03 -9.70 7.39
C ALA A 81 18.61 -9.76 7.97
N GLU A 82 18.37 -8.91 8.96
CA GLU A 82 17.06 -8.80 9.60
C GLU A 82 16.11 -8.03 8.70
N LEU A 83 14.88 -8.51 8.62
CA LEU A 83 13.74 -7.77 8.07
C LEU A 83 12.52 -8.11 8.92
N VAL A 84 11.96 -7.09 9.57
CA VAL A 84 10.77 -7.21 10.40
C VAL A 84 9.73 -6.20 9.97
N TRP A 85 8.46 -6.61 10.00
CA TRP A 85 7.33 -5.76 9.68
C TRP A 85 6.07 -6.24 10.39
N GLU A 86 5.06 -5.38 10.47
CA GLU A 86 3.80 -5.68 11.14
C GLU A 86 2.64 -5.04 10.38
N PRO A 87 1.58 -5.77 9.99
CA PRO A 87 0.40 -5.20 9.37
C PRO A 87 -0.37 -4.30 10.35
N ARG A 88 -0.61 -3.06 9.94
CA ARG A 88 -1.29 -2.04 10.73
C ARG A 88 -2.56 -1.54 10.11
N THR A 89 -2.63 -1.50 8.78
CA THR A 89 -3.85 -1.12 8.09
C THR A 89 -3.95 -1.82 6.75
N GLY A 90 -5.16 -1.98 6.26
CA GLY A 90 -5.43 -2.60 4.97
C GLY A 90 -6.91 -2.62 4.64
N ASP A 91 -7.24 -3.24 3.55
CA ASP A 91 -8.61 -3.56 3.13
C ASP A 91 -8.64 -4.86 2.32
N VAL A 92 -9.84 -5.38 2.13
CA VAL A 92 -10.10 -6.57 1.33
C VAL A 92 -11.38 -6.34 0.54
N ALA A 93 -11.40 -6.76 -0.72
CA ALA A 93 -12.57 -6.74 -1.57
C ALA A 93 -13.76 -7.49 -0.93
N ALA A 94 -14.98 -7.09 -1.23
CA ALA A 94 -16.18 -7.74 -0.74
C ALA A 94 -16.26 -9.23 -1.12
N SER A 95 -15.68 -9.61 -2.27
CA SER A 95 -15.52 -11.01 -2.71
C SER A 95 -14.49 -11.80 -1.91
N GLY A 96 -13.62 -11.13 -1.16
CA GLY A 96 -12.59 -11.77 -0.34
C GLY A 96 -11.49 -12.48 -1.13
N ASP A 97 -11.25 -12.11 -2.38
CA ASP A 97 -10.27 -12.71 -3.29
C ASP A 97 -9.00 -11.88 -3.45
N ILE A 98 -9.08 -10.56 -3.31
CA ILE A 98 -7.94 -9.62 -3.35
C ILE A 98 -8.02 -8.68 -2.16
N GLY A 99 -6.85 -8.33 -1.59
CA GLY A 99 -6.73 -7.31 -0.56
C GLY A 99 -5.31 -6.77 -0.45
N TRP A 100 -5.10 -5.86 0.48
CA TRP A 100 -3.81 -5.24 0.71
C TRP A 100 -3.55 -4.98 2.19
N LEU A 101 -2.27 -4.96 2.55
CA LEU A 101 -1.81 -4.62 3.89
C LEU A 101 -0.60 -3.69 3.81
N THR A 102 -0.50 -2.80 4.79
CA THR A 102 0.69 -1.96 4.99
C THR A 102 0.95 -1.75 6.47
N GLY A 103 2.17 -1.39 6.78
CA GLY A 103 2.62 -1.09 8.12
C GLY A 103 4.10 -0.73 8.17
N PRO A 104 4.67 -0.52 9.36
CA PRO A 104 6.08 -0.20 9.51
C PRO A 104 6.94 -1.41 9.15
N SER A 105 8.13 -1.14 8.63
CA SER A 105 9.18 -2.13 8.42
C SER A 105 10.53 -1.61 8.92
N THR A 106 11.38 -2.53 9.37
CA THR A 106 12.77 -2.23 9.75
C THR A 106 13.65 -3.34 9.22
N SER A 107 14.76 -2.95 8.58
CA SER A 107 15.79 -3.89 8.17
C SER A 107 17.13 -3.53 8.79
N ILE A 108 17.92 -4.55 9.19
CA ILE A 108 19.27 -4.39 9.71
C ILE A 108 20.19 -5.31 8.91
N ASN A 109 21.20 -4.72 8.29
CA ASN A 109 22.23 -5.46 7.57
C ASN A 109 23.53 -5.46 8.40
N ARG A 110 23.96 -6.63 8.85
CA ARG A 110 25.17 -6.85 9.67
C ARG A 110 26.36 -7.37 8.87
N LYS A 111 26.29 -7.37 7.54
CA LYS A 111 27.43 -7.75 6.68
C LYS A 111 28.54 -6.71 6.66
N ALA A 112 28.20 -5.43 6.90
CA ALA A 112 29.17 -4.34 6.99
C ALA A 112 29.85 -4.34 8.36
N ALA A 113 31.00 -3.69 8.47
CA ALA A 113 31.71 -3.50 9.75
C ALA A 113 30.82 -2.85 10.81
N GLU A 114 29.99 -1.87 10.39
CA GLU A 114 28.95 -1.27 11.21
C GLU A 114 27.58 -1.70 10.69
N PRO A 115 26.65 -2.18 11.56
CA PRO A 115 25.31 -2.55 11.17
C PRO A 115 24.55 -1.36 10.56
N VAL A 116 23.94 -1.57 9.40
CA VAL A 116 23.12 -0.56 8.73
C VAL A 116 21.64 -0.84 9.00
N THR A 117 21.00 0.04 9.78
CA THR A 117 19.56 0.00 10.03
C THR A 117 18.83 0.92 9.03
N ARG A 118 17.74 0.43 8.46
CA ARG A 118 16.81 1.20 7.62
C ARG A 118 15.39 1.03 8.13
N HIS A 119 14.68 2.12 8.17
CA HIS A 119 13.25 2.16 8.49
C HIS A 119 12.44 2.40 7.23
N GLY A 120 11.17 2.07 7.28
CA GLY A 120 10.26 2.31 6.17
C GLY A 120 8.84 1.82 6.45
N CYS A 121 8.09 1.76 5.38
CA CYS A 121 6.81 1.06 5.32
C CYS A 121 6.80 0.12 4.13
N TYR A 122 5.99 -0.91 4.22
CA TYR A 122 5.74 -1.83 3.12
C TYR A 122 4.29 -1.68 2.62
N LEU A 123 4.02 -2.18 1.44
CA LEU A 123 2.69 -2.39 0.87
C LEU A 123 2.68 -3.75 0.18
N SER A 124 1.84 -4.66 0.64
CA SER A 124 1.63 -5.95 -0.01
C SER A 124 0.22 -6.06 -0.58
N VAL A 125 0.11 -6.52 -1.81
CA VAL A 125 -1.14 -6.94 -2.46
C VAL A 125 -1.22 -8.46 -2.39
N TRP A 126 -2.31 -8.95 -1.84
CA TRP A 126 -2.57 -10.35 -1.60
C TRP A 126 -3.68 -10.86 -2.52
N ARG A 127 -3.51 -12.05 -3.05
CA ARG A 127 -4.55 -12.80 -3.74
C ARG A 127 -4.86 -14.10 -3.01
N LYS A 128 -6.14 -14.42 -2.90
CA LYS A 128 -6.59 -15.72 -2.43
C LYS A 128 -6.52 -16.71 -3.57
N GLN A 129 -5.76 -17.78 -3.36
CA GLN A 129 -5.55 -18.82 -4.37
C GLN A 129 -6.75 -19.79 -4.44
N PRO A 130 -6.88 -20.59 -5.50
CA PRO A 130 -7.95 -21.59 -5.61
C PRO A 130 -7.99 -22.60 -4.46
N ASP A 131 -6.85 -22.87 -3.80
CA ASP A 131 -6.74 -23.70 -2.61
C ASP A 131 -7.16 -23.00 -1.30
N GLY A 132 -7.65 -21.76 -1.40
CA GLY A 132 -8.09 -20.94 -0.28
C GLY A 132 -6.98 -20.20 0.47
N ARG A 133 -5.71 -20.42 0.15
CA ARG A 133 -4.57 -19.76 0.80
C ARG A 133 -4.37 -18.35 0.25
N TRP A 134 -4.00 -17.43 1.14
CA TRP A 134 -3.52 -16.11 0.75
C TRP A 134 -2.05 -16.20 0.29
N ARG A 135 -1.74 -15.53 -0.84
CA ARG A 135 -0.37 -15.38 -1.36
C ARG A 135 -0.12 -13.93 -1.76
N VAL A 136 1.09 -13.46 -1.51
CA VAL A 136 1.55 -12.13 -1.95
C VAL A 136 1.68 -12.14 -3.47
N PHE A 137 1.04 -11.18 -4.12
CA PHE A 137 1.18 -10.99 -5.56
C PHE A 137 2.16 -9.84 -5.88
N ILE A 138 2.10 -8.75 -5.11
CA ILE A 138 3.03 -7.62 -5.21
C ILE A 138 3.47 -7.24 -3.79
N ASP A 139 4.75 -7.02 -3.60
CA ASP A 139 5.29 -6.44 -2.37
C ASP A 139 6.25 -5.30 -2.71
N VAL A 140 6.06 -4.16 -2.06
CA VAL A 140 6.84 -2.94 -2.30
C VAL A 140 7.17 -2.25 -0.99
N GLY A 141 8.47 -2.04 -0.71
CA GLY A 141 8.92 -1.26 0.43
C GLY A 141 9.28 0.18 0.06
N ALA A 142 9.00 1.13 0.92
CA ALA A 142 9.47 2.52 0.82
C ALA A 142 10.27 2.88 2.06
N ASN A 143 11.59 3.08 1.91
CA ASN A 143 12.44 3.50 3.03
C ASN A 143 12.06 4.92 3.48
N SER A 144 12.13 5.15 4.80
CA SER A 144 11.91 6.44 5.45
C SER A 144 13.14 6.89 6.21
N PRO A 145 13.31 8.21 6.45
CA PRO A 145 14.45 8.73 7.21
C PRO A 145 14.44 8.30 8.69
N GLU A 146 13.28 7.95 9.22
CA GLU A 146 13.06 7.55 10.61
C GLU A 146 11.96 6.49 10.71
N PRO A 147 11.75 5.85 11.87
CA PRO A 147 10.67 4.89 12.09
C PRO A 147 9.30 5.47 11.75
N VAL A 148 8.48 4.72 11.03
CA VAL A 148 7.13 5.15 10.63
C VAL A 148 6.14 4.79 11.73
N ALA A 149 5.43 5.80 12.25
CA ALA A 149 4.40 5.61 13.25
C ALA A 149 3.08 5.14 12.61
N PHE A 150 2.49 4.10 13.18
CA PHE A 150 1.15 3.63 12.90
C PHE A 150 0.36 3.47 14.21
N ALA A 151 -0.94 3.60 14.15
CA ALA A 151 -1.78 3.25 15.30
C ALA A 151 -1.58 1.77 15.68
N PRO A 152 -1.63 1.42 16.97
CA PRO A 152 -1.54 0.03 17.41
C PRO A 152 -2.75 -0.79 16.90
N GLY A 153 -2.52 -2.09 16.66
CA GLY A 153 -3.53 -2.99 16.14
C GLY A 153 -3.73 -2.90 14.62
N LEU A 154 -4.64 -3.71 14.10
CA LEU A 154 -5.04 -3.69 12.70
C LEU A 154 -6.25 -2.77 12.55
N THR A 155 -6.20 -1.87 11.58
CA THR A 155 -7.33 -1.01 11.20
C THR A 155 -7.75 -1.30 9.76
N ARG A 156 -9.03 -1.14 9.46
CA ARG A 156 -9.52 -1.18 8.08
C ARG A 156 -9.51 0.23 7.49
N THR A 157 -8.99 0.38 6.29
CA THR A 157 -9.04 1.64 5.52
C THR A 157 -9.91 1.42 4.29
N THR A 158 -11.12 1.90 4.33
CA THR A 158 -12.10 1.78 3.25
C THR A 158 -12.74 3.14 2.94
N ILE A 159 -13.58 3.20 1.92
CA ILE A 159 -14.36 4.39 1.56
C ILE A 159 -15.79 4.28 2.08
N PRO A 160 -16.49 5.41 2.29
CA PRO A 160 -17.92 5.42 2.51
C PRO A 160 -18.69 4.84 1.30
N ASN A 161 -19.76 4.10 1.55
CA ASN A 161 -20.65 3.56 0.53
C ASN A 161 -19.91 2.79 -0.58
N PRO A 162 -19.21 1.68 -0.27
CA PRO A 162 -18.49 0.90 -1.25
C PRO A 162 -19.45 0.33 -2.31
N TYR A 163 -18.91 0.06 -3.50
CA TYR A 163 -19.64 -0.51 -4.62
C TYR A 163 -20.29 -1.86 -4.25
N GLN A 164 -21.54 -2.03 -4.66
CA GLN A 164 -22.35 -3.23 -4.41
C GLN A 164 -22.86 -3.85 -5.71
N GLY A 165 -22.36 -3.38 -6.86
CA GLY A 165 -22.76 -3.87 -8.19
C GLY A 165 -22.23 -5.27 -8.50
N LYS A 166 -22.59 -5.77 -9.69
CA LYS A 166 -22.25 -7.12 -10.15
C LYS A 166 -21.65 -7.10 -11.57
N ASP A 167 -20.78 -6.14 -11.84
CA ASP A 167 -20.20 -5.97 -13.19
C ASP A 167 -19.35 -7.17 -13.66
N GLY A 168 -18.88 -7.97 -12.71
CA GLY A 168 -17.90 -9.02 -12.96
C GLY A 168 -16.48 -8.48 -13.12
N LYS A 169 -15.50 -9.35 -12.87
CA LYS A 169 -14.06 -9.00 -12.81
C LYS A 169 -13.56 -8.30 -14.08
N GLY A 170 -13.96 -8.77 -15.27
CA GLY A 170 -13.49 -8.21 -16.55
C GLY A 170 -13.94 -6.76 -16.76
N ALA A 171 -15.22 -6.48 -16.58
CA ALA A 171 -15.77 -5.13 -16.72
C ALA A 171 -15.22 -4.17 -15.65
N ALA A 172 -15.10 -4.65 -14.40
CA ALA A 172 -14.50 -3.87 -13.30
C ALA A 172 -13.03 -3.54 -13.62
N THR A 173 -12.24 -4.50 -14.11
CA THR A 173 -10.84 -4.25 -14.50
C THR A 173 -10.77 -3.23 -15.64
N ALA A 174 -11.64 -3.32 -16.66
CA ALA A 174 -11.66 -2.35 -17.76
C ALA A 174 -11.96 -0.92 -17.26
N SER A 175 -12.97 -0.76 -16.39
CA SER A 175 -13.30 0.56 -15.80
C SER A 175 -12.19 1.10 -14.89
N LEU A 176 -11.47 0.22 -14.18
CA LEU A 176 -10.32 0.60 -13.36
C LEU A 176 -9.15 1.11 -14.22
N VAL A 177 -8.86 0.41 -15.33
CA VAL A 177 -7.82 0.85 -16.30
C VAL A 177 -8.18 2.21 -16.87
N GLU A 178 -9.46 2.46 -17.19
CA GLU A 178 -9.92 3.76 -17.67
C GLU A 178 -9.72 4.85 -16.59
N ALA A 179 -10.03 4.57 -15.31
CA ALA A 179 -9.84 5.50 -14.21
C ALA A 179 -8.35 5.88 -14.03
N ASP A 180 -7.44 4.89 -14.12
CA ASP A 180 -6.00 5.12 -14.02
C ASP A 180 -5.47 5.92 -15.22
N ARG A 181 -5.93 5.63 -16.44
CA ARG A 181 -5.57 6.38 -17.66
C ARG A 181 -6.04 7.82 -17.60
N ASN A 182 -7.25 8.06 -17.10
CA ASN A 182 -7.78 9.40 -16.91
C ASN A 182 -6.93 10.18 -15.90
N LEU A 183 -6.56 9.56 -14.76
CA LEU A 183 -5.63 10.16 -13.80
C LEU A 183 -4.27 10.47 -14.45
N ASN A 184 -3.71 9.54 -15.23
CA ASN A 184 -2.42 9.73 -15.91
C ASN A 184 -2.48 10.86 -16.96
N THR A 185 -3.59 11.02 -17.66
CA THR A 185 -3.84 12.14 -18.58
C THR A 185 -3.89 13.48 -17.83
N GLU A 186 -4.59 13.51 -16.69
CA GLU A 186 -4.64 14.69 -15.83
C GLU A 186 -3.26 15.03 -15.24
N VAL A 187 -2.45 14.04 -14.86
CA VAL A 187 -1.06 14.25 -14.43
C VAL A 187 -0.25 14.95 -15.51
N GLY A 188 -0.37 14.52 -16.77
CA GLY A 188 0.34 15.13 -17.90
C GLY A 188 -0.06 16.57 -18.18
N SER A 189 -1.32 16.93 -17.93
CA SER A 189 -1.86 18.27 -18.25
C SER A 189 -1.85 19.24 -17.07
N ARG A 190 -1.99 18.77 -15.82
CA ARG A 190 -2.20 19.61 -14.63
C ARG A 190 -1.18 19.38 -13.52
N GLY A 191 -0.26 18.41 -13.69
CA GLY A 191 0.69 17.96 -12.67
C GLY A 191 0.07 17.01 -11.65
N PHE A 192 0.94 16.32 -10.90
CA PHE A 192 0.52 15.27 -9.95
C PHE A 192 -0.43 15.76 -8.86
N ALA A 193 -0.13 16.88 -8.20
CA ALA A 193 -0.92 17.38 -7.08
C ALA A 193 -2.38 17.64 -7.50
N ARG A 194 -2.59 18.36 -8.59
CA ARG A 194 -3.93 18.73 -9.09
C ARG A 194 -4.71 17.53 -9.62
N ALA A 195 -4.02 16.60 -10.28
CA ALA A 195 -4.65 15.39 -10.78
C ALA A 195 -5.12 14.49 -9.62
N PHE A 196 -4.25 14.28 -8.64
CA PHE A 196 -4.55 13.42 -7.49
C PHE A 196 -5.65 13.99 -6.59
N GLU A 197 -5.68 15.33 -6.39
CA GLU A 197 -6.68 16.02 -5.55
C GLU A 197 -8.12 15.57 -5.83
N THR A 198 -8.46 15.28 -7.09
CA THR A 198 -9.79 14.87 -7.52
C THR A 198 -10.11 13.38 -7.29
N ARG A 199 -9.11 12.58 -6.88
CA ARG A 199 -9.20 11.14 -6.73
C ARG A 199 -8.88 10.65 -5.32
N LEU A 200 -8.50 11.54 -4.39
CA LEU A 200 -8.15 11.19 -3.03
C LEU A 200 -9.33 11.31 -2.08
N VAL A 201 -9.29 10.50 -1.03
CA VAL A 201 -10.21 10.52 0.11
C VAL A 201 -9.41 10.65 1.42
N ALA A 202 -10.09 10.84 2.55
CA ALA A 202 -9.45 11.02 3.85
C ALA A 202 -8.52 9.86 4.24
N GLY A 203 -8.81 8.63 3.79
CA GLY A 203 -7.97 7.45 4.03
C GLY A 203 -6.79 7.26 3.09
N SER A 204 -6.64 8.10 2.07
CA SER A 204 -5.59 7.97 1.04
C SER A 204 -4.20 8.11 1.62
N ARG A 205 -3.25 7.35 1.05
CA ARG A 205 -1.84 7.33 1.46
C ARG A 205 -0.90 7.46 0.26
N LEU A 206 0.24 8.10 0.51
CA LEU A 206 1.32 8.23 -0.45
C LEU A 206 2.62 7.69 0.18
N HIS A 207 3.25 6.71 -0.45
CA HIS A 207 4.53 6.16 -0.02
C HIS A 207 5.61 6.50 -1.04
N ARG A 208 6.66 7.16 -0.56
CA ARG A 208 7.81 7.57 -1.40
C ARG A 208 9.12 7.25 -0.68
N PRO A 209 10.08 6.60 -1.33
CA PRO A 209 11.40 6.36 -0.74
C PRO A 209 12.07 7.66 -0.30
N GLY A 210 12.64 7.64 0.91
CA GLY A 210 13.30 8.82 1.49
C GLY A 210 12.36 9.81 2.16
N SER A 211 11.05 9.50 2.26
CA SER A 211 10.04 10.34 2.89
C SER A 211 9.21 9.56 3.91
N ILE A 212 8.73 10.24 4.93
CA ILE A 212 7.67 9.71 5.79
C ILE A 212 6.40 9.55 4.93
N PRO A 213 5.67 8.41 5.03
CA PRO A 213 4.41 8.24 4.32
C PRO A 213 3.42 9.36 4.63
N GLN A 214 2.83 9.93 3.59
CA GLN A 214 1.78 10.93 3.74
C GLN A 214 0.43 10.24 3.90
N ALA A 215 -0.40 10.70 4.82
CA ALA A 215 -1.75 10.17 5.06
C ALA A 215 -2.77 11.31 5.04
N GLY A 216 -3.88 11.08 4.33
CA GLY A 216 -4.94 12.06 4.09
C GLY A 216 -4.70 12.90 2.84
N GLN A 217 -5.82 13.34 2.24
CA GLN A 217 -5.82 14.09 0.98
C GLN A 217 -4.91 15.32 1.02
N GLU A 218 -5.03 16.15 2.04
CA GLU A 218 -4.28 17.41 2.15
C GLU A 218 -2.76 17.16 2.21
N ALA A 219 -2.31 16.18 3.01
CA ALA A 219 -0.90 15.87 3.15
C ALA A 219 -0.32 15.32 1.83
N VAL A 220 -1.07 14.45 1.14
CA VAL A 220 -0.67 13.89 -0.15
C VAL A 220 -0.54 14.98 -1.21
N VAL A 221 -1.56 15.85 -1.35
CA VAL A 221 -1.55 16.95 -2.33
C VAL A 221 -0.40 17.92 -2.06
N ARG A 222 -0.19 18.30 -0.80
CA ARG A 222 0.93 19.18 -0.40
C ARG A 222 2.28 18.55 -0.76
N TRP A 223 2.49 17.28 -0.43
CA TRP A 223 3.75 16.59 -0.73
C TRP A 223 4.01 16.54 -2.24
N LEU A 224 2.99 16.17 -3.03
CA LEU A 224 3.10 16.10 -4.49
C LEU A 224 3.40 17.47 -5.11
N GLY A 225 2.79 18.53 -4.63
CA GLY A 225 3.05 19.89 -5.11
C GLY A 225 4.49 20.35 -4.90
N LEU A 226 5.14 19.87 -3.82
CA LEU A 226 6.52 20.22 -3.50
C LEU A 226 7.56 19.31 -4.16
N ASN A 227 7.22 18.04 -4.43
CA ASN A 227 8.22 17.02 -4.80
C ASN A 227 7.97 16.39 -6.18
N ALA A 228 6.80 16.58 -6.78
CA ALA A 228 6.42 16.05 -8.07
C ALA A 228 5.45 17.02 -8.77
N ALA A 229 5.91 18.24 -9.04
CA ALA A 229 5.06 19.29 -9.58
C ALA A 229 4.57 18.99 -10.99
N SER A 230 5.44 18.46 -11.86
CA SER A 230 5.11 18.10 -13.24
C SER A 230 5.70 16.73 -13.63
N GLY A 231 5.09 16.10 -14.61
CA GLY A 231 5.55 14.80 -15.12
C GLY A 231 4.50 14.08 -15.94
N THR A 232 4.71 12.80 -16.16
CA THR A 232 3.81 11.90 -16.88
C THR A 232 3.72 10.55 -16.16
N ALA A 233 2.64 9.81 -16.41
CA ALA A 233 2.53 8.43 -15.98
C ALA A 233 1.82 7.61 -17.06
N LYS A 234 2.10 6.30 -17.10
CA LYS A 234 1.55 5.36 -18.08
C LYS A 234 1.25 4.02 -17.43
N ASP A 235 0.03 3.55 -17.61
CA ASP A 235 -0.42 2.24 -17.14
C ASP A 235 0.29 1.09 -17.90
N VAL A 236 0.54 -0.01 -17.16
CA VAL A 236 1.12 -1.25 -17.68
C VAL A 236 0.20 -2.43 -17.39
N GLY A 237 -0.36 -2.52 -16.19
CA GLY A 237 -1.23 -3.60 -15.80
C GLY A 237 -2.21 -3.21 -14.69
N ALA A 238 -3.29 -3.98 -14.59
CA ALA A 238 -4.36 -3.78 -13.62
C ALA A 238 -5.10 -5.08 -13.34
N GLU A 239 -5.70 -5.18 -12.17
CA GLU A 239 -6.65 -6.22 -11.83
C GLU A 239 -7.66 -5.70 -10.82
N ALA A 240 -8.95 -5.95 -11.07
CA ALA A 240 -10.01 -5.73 -10.10
C ALA A 240 -10.43 -7.05 -9.45
N ALA A 241 -10.92 -6.97 -8.22
CA ALA A 241 -11.54 -8.08 -7.52
C ALA A 241 -12.83 -8.54 -8.21
N VAL A 242 -13.28 -9.77 -7.92
CA VAL A 242 -14.51 -10.34 -8.49
C VAL A 242 -15.74 -9.49 -8.15
N SER A 243 -15.78 -8.88 -6.96
CA SER A 243 -16.85 -7.96 -6.53
C SER A 243 -16.82 -6.60 -7.22
N GLY A 244 -15.72 -6.23 -7.87
CA GLY A 244 -15.59 -4.98 -8.62
C GLY A 244 -15.51 -3.72 -7.76
N ASP A 245 -15.36 -3.83 -6.44
CA ASP A 245 -15.27 -2.73 -5.45
C ASP A 245 -13.84 -2.33 -5.10
N PHE A 246 -12.86 -3.16 -5.44
CA PHE A 246 -11.44 -2.97 -5.18
C PHE A 246 -10.60 -3.44 -6.37
N GLY A 247 -9.44 -2.82 -6.55
CA GLY A 247 -8.45 -3.25 -7.52
C GLY A 247 -7.12 -2.52 -7.38
N TYR A 248 -6.15 -2.92 -8.20
CA TYR A 248 -4.85 -2.27 -8.28
C TYR A 248 -4.47 -2.01 -9.75
N THR A 249 -3.67 -0.95 -9.94
CA THR A 249 -2.99 -0.64 -11.20
C THR A 249 -1.51 -0.47 -10.93
N HIS A 250 -0.70 -0.77 -11.93
CA HIS A 250 0.72 -0.46 -11.92
C HIS A 250 1.19 0.04 -13.26
N GLY A 251 2.26 0.82 -13.25
CA GLY A 251 2.78 1.42 -14.46
C GLY A 251 4.10 2.12 -14.25
N SER A 252 4.49 2.93 -15.21
CA SER A 252 5.69 3.77 -15.16
C SER A 252 5.35 5.24 -14.94
N PHE A 253 6.27 5.99 -14.37
CA PHE A 253 6.15 7.43 -14.21
C PHE A 253 7.46 8.14 -14.58
N GLU A 254 7.31 9.41 -14.95
CA GLU A 254 8.38 10.38 -15.07
C GLU A 254 7.98 11.63 -14.29
N VAL A 255 8.78 12.04 -13.33
CA VAL A 255 8.74 13.36 -12.70
C VAL A 255 9.74 14.23 -13.40
N LYS A 256 9.34 15.46 -13.81
CA LYS A 256 10.21 16.44 -14.46
C LYS A 256 10.72 17.48 -13.47
N GLU A 257 9.85 17.92 -12.57
CA GLU A 257 10.13 18.98 -11.59
C GLU A 257 9.63 18.61 -10.21
N PRO A 258 10.28 19.05 -9.12
CA PRO A 258 11.52 19.87 -9.08
C PRO A 258 12.79 19.06 -9.33
N LYS A 259 12.75 17.74 -9.16
CA LYS A 259 13.88 16.82 -9.36
C LYS A 259 13.50 15.71 -10.31
N PRO A 260 14.11 15.66 -11.51
CA PRO A 260 13.81 14.61 -12.48
C PRO A 260 14.04 13.21 -11.93
N SER A 261 13.07 12.33 -12.15
CA SER A 261 13.16 10.91 -11.82
C SER A 261 12.19 10.08 -12.64
N THR A 262 12.56 8.84 -12.95
CA THR A 262 11.72 7.86 -13.61
C THR A 262 11.60 6.63 -12.74
N GLY A 263 10.52 5.88 -12.89
CA GLY A 263 10.31 4.68 -12.09
C GLY A 263 9.00 3.98 -12.40
N VAL A 264 8.57 3.18 -11.45
CA VAL A 264 7.30 2.45 -11.50
C VAL A 264 6.41 2.86 -10.34
N TYR A 265 5.10 2.80 -10.56
CA TYR A 265 4.09 3.01 -9.52
C TYR A 265 3.22 1.78 -9.31
N LEU A 266 2.69 1.66 -8.11
CA LEU A 266 1.59 0.78 -7.73
C LEU A 266 0.51 1.65 -7.08
N ARG A 267 -0.73 1.53 -7.57
CA ARG A 267 -1.90 2.23 -7.04
C ARG A 267 -2.97 1.24 -6.61
N LEU A 268 -3.56 1.50 -5.46
CA LEU A 268 -4.69 0.74 -4.94
C LEU A 268 -5.94 1.61 -4.99
N TRP A 269 -7.04 1.02 -5.42
CA TRP A 269 -8.28 1.72 -5.70
C TRP A 269 -9.46 1.04 -5.02
N ASN A 270 -10.32 1.84 -4.39
CA ASN A 270 -11.65 1.41 -3.98
C ASN A 270 -12.71 2.09 -4.84
N ARG A 271 -13.77 1.37 -5.18
CA ARG A 271 -14.89 1.87 -5.98
C ARG A 271 -16.09 2.14 -5.10
N ASP A 272 -16.71 3.30 -5.24
CA ASP A 272 -17.91 3.66 -4.48
C ASP A 272 -19.22 3.23 -5.18
N ALA A 273 -20.35 3.43 -4.49
CA ALA A 273 -21.67 3.06 -4.98
C ALA A 273 -22.09 3.81 -6.26
N SER A 274 -21.47 4.94 -6.59
CA SER A 274 -21.69 5.66 -7.85
C SER A 274 -20.90 5.06 -9.02
N GLY A 275 -19.97 4.14 -8.73
CA GLY A 275 -19.06 3.55 -9.70
C GLY A 275 -17.75 4.33 -9.85
N THR A 276 -17.50 5.34 -9.02
CA THR A 276 -16.26 6.13 -9.05
C THR A 276 -15.13 5.40 -8.33
N TRP A 277 -13.96 5.31 -8.99
CA TRP A 277 -12.73 4.79 -8.42
C TRP A 277 -11.97 5.87 -7.64
N TRP A 278 -11.67 5.59 -6.37
CA TRP A 278 -10.93 6.44 -5.44
C TRP A 278 -9.56 5.85 -5.14
N LEU A 279 -8.52 6.66 -5.22
CA LEU A 279 -7.14 6.25 -4.99
C LEU A 279 -6.87 6.14 -3.48
N MET A 280 -6.64 4.92 -3.02
CA MET A 280 -6.40 4.63 -1.60
C MET A 280 -4.93 4.68 -1.23
N VAL A 281 -4.06 4.08 -2.07
CA VAL A 281 -2.60 4.09 -1.84
C VAL A 281 -1.90 4.31 -3.17
N ASP A 282 -0.90 5.18 -3.18
CA ASP A 282 0.05 5.32 -4.29
C ASP A 282 1.47 5.13 -3.77
N VAL A 283 2.15 4.13 -4.30
CA VAL A 283 3.58 3.88 -4.06
C VAL A 283 4.33 4.11 -5.35
N ALA A 284 5.41 4.89 -5.32
CA ALA A 284 6.30 5.02 -6.46
C ALA A 284 7.73 4.61 -6.07
N GLN A 285 8.36 3.85 -6.95
CA GLN A 285 9.73 3.37 -6.83
C GLN A 285 10.55 3.97 -7.97
N PRO A 286 11.36 5.00 -7.71
CA PRO A 286 12.30 5.52 -8.68
C PRO A 286 13.33 4.47 -9.07
N PHE A 287 13.71 4.44 -10.34
CA PHE A 287 14.87 3.67 -10.76
C PHE A 287 16.13 4.30 -10.15
N LYS A 288 17.07 3.47 -9.74
CA LYS A 288 18.38 3.98 -9.32
C LYS A 288 19.08 4.55 -10.53
N SER A 289 19.45 5.83 -10.44
CA SER A 289 20.37 6.50 -11.37
C SER A 289 21.76 5.89 -11.30
#